data_9a16710103fe0a1cc60dfdc654a1f7a7
#
_entry.id   9a16710103fe0a1cc60dfdc654a1f7a7
#
_cell.length_a   1.000
_cell.length_b   1.000
_cell.length_c   1.000
_cell.angle_alpha   90.00
_cell.angle_beta   90.00
_cell.angle_gamma   90.00
#
_symmetry.space_group_name_H-M   'P 1'
#
loop_
_entity.id
_entity.type
_entity.pdbx_description
1 polymer ?
#
loop_
_entity_poly.entity_id
_entity_poly.type
_entity_poly.pdbx_seq_one_letter_code
_entity_poly.pdbx_strand_id
1 'polypeptide(L)'
;MKILISSFLITIALVFTAFAQTAKITAKDLKPLEGNQWVGSLTYLDYQSKKPTLIKSNVTITRNAADKLKWTFAMQYPLEPKANRSEDVVLSSDGLIFDGESVIERMKLPGGILKIVTTISSKDDDRDATFRHTYLISKKSFSIRKDVKFAGETEFFERNTYRWTR
;
A
#
# COMPACT_ATOMS: atom_id res chain seq x y z
N MET A 1 -44.83 58.03 -2.81
CA MET A 1 -44.93 56.65 -3.33
C MET A 1 -43.52 56.11 -3.44
N LYS A 2 -43.09 55.30 -2.43
CA LYS A 2 -41.73 54.75 -2.38
C LYS A 2 -41.78 53.33 -2.92
N ILE A 3 -41.08 53.09 -4.03
CA ILE A 3 -40.97 51.76 -4.65
C ILE A 3 -39.80 51.03 -3.98
N LEU A 4 -40.10 49.96 -3.25
CA LEU A 4 -39.11 49.02 -2.70
C LEU A 4 -38.77 48.00 -3.79
N ILE A 5 -37.54 48.07 -4.30
CA ILE A 5 -36.98 47.05 -5.20
C ILE A 5 -36.34 45.97 -4.31
N SER A 6 -37.03 44.83 -4.21
CA SER A 6 -36.52 43.62 -3.54
C SER A 6 -35.55 42.90 -4.47
N SER A 7 -34.26 42.92 -4.13
CA SER A 7 -33.21 42.20 -4.88
C SER A 7 -33.19 40.77 -4.42
N PHE A 8 -33.64 39.84 -5.27
CA PHE A 8 -33.63 38.41 -5.02
C PHE A 8 -32.25 37.84 -5.43
N LEU A 9 -31.40 37.55 -4.45
CA LEU A 9 -30.08 36.96 -4.64
C LEU A 9 -30.26 35.43 -4.83
N ILE A 10 -30.12 34.97 -6.08
CA ILE A 10 -30.11 33.51 -6.38
C ILE A 10 -28.70 32.98 -6.11
N THR A 11 -28.52 32.26 -5.02
CA THR A 11 -27.28 31.54 -4.71
C THR A 11 -27.29 30.21 -5.45
N ILE A 12 -26.50 30.10 -6.53
CA ILE A 12 -26.30 28.85 -7.26
C ILE A 12 -25.30 28.02 -6.46
N ALA A 13 -25.77 27.00 -5.75
CA ALA A 13 -24.92 25.99 -5.11
C ALA A 13 -24.34 25.05 -6.19
N LEU A 14 -23.07 25.23 -6.53
CA LEU A 14 -22.33 24.25 -7.36
C LEU A 14 -22.10 22.97 -6.54
N VAL A 15 -22.89 21.96 -6.81
CA VAL A 15 -22.67 20.61 -6.28
C VAL A 15 -21.53 19.96 -7.07
N PHE A 16 -20.33 19.96 -6.51
CA PHE A 16 -19.22 19.17 -7.04
C PHE A 16 -19.48 17.68 -6.72
N THR A 17 -19.97 16.92 -7.69
CA THR A 17 -19.96 15.47 -7.63
C THR A 17 -18.51 15.01 -7.82
N ALA A 18 -17.81 14.71 -6.74
CA ALA A 18 -16.52 14.03 -6.80
C ALA A 18 -16.78 12.60 -7.31
N PHE A 19 -16.51 12.36 -8.58
CA PHE A 19 -16.39 11.00 -9.09
C PHE A 19 -15.19 10.36 -8.39
N ALA A 20 -15.43 9.38 -7.52
CA ALA A 20 -14.38 8.54 -6.97
C ALA A 20 -13.75 7.79 -8.15
N GLN A 21 -12.63 8.30 -8.65
CA GLN A 21 -11.87 7.63 -9.70
C GLN A 21 -11.30 6.35 -9.08
N THR A 22 -11.75 5.20 -9.59
CA THR A 22 -11.22 3.90 -9.16
C THR A 22 -9.70 3.89 -9.34
N ALA A 23 -8.98 3.70 -8.26
CA ALA A 23 -7.52 3.71 -8.31
C ALA A 23 -7.01 2.51 -9.10
N LYS A 24 -6.18 2.75 -10.12
CA LYS A 24 -5.57 1.71 -10.95
C LYS A 24 -4.06 1.85 -10.93
N ILE A 25 -3.37 0.72 -10.83
CA ILE A 25 -1.92 0.66 -11.00
C ILE A 25 -1.56 -0.11 -12.27
N THR A 26 -0.35 0.09 -12.74
CA THR A 26 0.18 -0.53 -13.95
C THR A 26 1.52 -1.18 -13.67
N ALA A 27 1.95 -2.10 -14.52
CA ALA A 27 3.29 -2.68 -14.43
C ALA A 27 4.42 -1.63 -14.46
N LYS A 28 4.19 -0.45 -15.07
CA LYS A 28 5.16 0.66 -15.06
C LYS A 28 5.35 1.26 -13.68
N ASP A 29 4.34 1.22 -12.83
CA ASP A 29 4.38 1.73 -11.46
C ASP A 29 5.31 0.89 -10.57
N LEU A 30 5.43 -0.40 -10.88
CA LEU A 30 6.26 -1.37 -10.15
C LEU A 30 7.68 -1.51 -10.74
N LYS A 31 7.93 -0.97 -11.95
CA LYS A 31 9.25 -1.02 -12.58
C LYS A 31 10.41 -0.51 -11.71
N PRO A 32 10.26 0.55 -10.89
CA PRO A 32 11.32 0.97 -9.98
C PRO A 32 11.73 -0.08 -8.95
N LEU A 33 10.90 -1.09 -8.68
CA LEU A 33 11.22 -2.15 -7.72
C LEU A 33 12.14 -3.23 -8.31
N GLU A 34 12.11 -3.40 -9.63
CA GLU A 34 12.82 -4.47 -10.32
C GLU A 34 14.35 -4.32 -10.22
N GLY A 35 15.04 -5.45 -10.21
CA GLY A 35 16.50 -5.55 -10.27
C GLY A 35 17.14 -5.65 -8.90
N ASN A 36 18.11 -4.83 -8.61
CA ASN A 36 19.06 -4.93 -7.50
C ASN A 36 18.46 -5.27 -6.14
N GLN A 37 19.28 -5.89 -5.30
CA GLN A 37 18.97 -6.19 -3.92
C GLN A 37 18.66 -4.91 -3.14
N TRP A 38 17.50 -4.87 -2.54
CA TRP A 38 17.10 -3.85 -1.60
C TRP A 38 17.54 -4.25 -0.18
N VAL A 39 18.20 -3.35 0.53
CA VAL A 39 18.73 -3.59 1.88
C VAL A 39 17.94 -2.77 2.89
N GLY A 40 17.56 -3.40 4.01
CA GLY A 40 16.75 -2.68 5.00
C GLY A 40 16.36 -3.50 6.22
N SER A 41 15.14 -3.26 6.67
CA SER A 41 14.61 -3.84 7.91
C SER A 41 13.11 -4.06 7.85
N LEU A 42 12.66 -4.99 8.70
CA LEU A 42 11.27 -5.16 9.11
C LEU A 42 11.15 -4.70 10.56
N THR A 43 10.18 -3.81 10.83
CA THR A 43 9.68 -3.54 12.19
C THR A 43 8.31 -4.16 12.31
N TYR A 44 8.05 -4.94 13.35
CA TYR A 44 6.74 -5.55 13.60
C TYR A 44 6.35 -5.45 15.09
N LEU A 45 5.05 -5.39 15.33
CA LEU A 45 4.50 -5.46 16.68
C LEU A 45 4.50 -6.92 17.14
N ASP A 46 5.27 -7.23 18.17
CA ASP A 46 5.19 -8.51 18.86
C ASP A 46 3.97 -8.50 19.81
N TYR A 47 3.00 -9.36 19.54
CA TYR A 47 1.76 -9.41 20.33
C TYR A 47 1.95 -9.91 21.74
N GLN A 48 2.98 -10.72 22.00
CA GLN A 48 3.26 -11.23 23.35
C GLN A 48 3.87 -10.13 24.25
N SER A 49 4.91 -9.46 23.75
CA SER A 49 5.58 -8.39 24.50
C SER A 49 4.90 -7.03 24.34
N LYS A 50 4.00 -6.87 23.34
CA LYS A 50 3.37 -5.60 22.90
C LYS A 50 4.40 -4.52 22.55
N LYS A 51 5.60 -4.94 22.13
CA LYS A 51 6.69 -4.04 21.76
C LYS A 51 7.03 -4.16 20.27
N PRO A 52 7.46 -3.08 19.64
CA PRO A 52 8.01 -3.15 18.30
C PRO A 52 9.36 -3.89 18.33
N THR A 53 9.50 -4.85 17.42
CA THR A 53 10.75 -5.60 17.20
C THR A 53 11.28 -5.27 15.82
N LEU A 54 12.58 -5.02 15.70
CA LEU A 54 13.27 -4.69 14.46
C LEU A 54 14.23 -5.80 14.08
N ILE A 55 14.12 -6.31 12.84
CA ILE A 55 15.04 -7.30 12.26
C ILE A 55 15.57 -6.81 10.91
N LYS A 56 16.79 -7.24 10.55
CA LYS A 56 17.35 -6.98 9.22
C LYS A 56 16.56 -7.75 8.17
N SER A 57 16.21 -7.08 7.07
CA SER A 57 15.49 -7.70 5.96
C SER A 57 15.98 -7.11 4.65
N ASN A 58 16.34 -7.97 3.70
CA ASN A 58 16.65 -7.60 2.33
C ASN A 58 15.57 -8.16 1.42
N VAL A 59 15.40 -7.59 0.23
CA VAL A 59 14.52 -8.15 -0.79
C VAL A 59 15.12 -7.98 -2.18
N THR A 60 15.00 -9.02 -2.99
CA THR A 60 15.27 -8.97 -4.44
C THR A 60 13.93 -9.15 -5.15
N ILE A 61 13.65 -8.24 -6.09
CA ILE A 61 12.38 -8.24 -6.82
C ILE A 61 12.65 -8.48 -8.30
N THR A 62 12.20 -9.63 -8.79
CA THR A 62 12.40 -10.04 -10.18
C THR A 62 11.06 -10.15 -10.90
N ARG A 63 10.93 -9.46 -12.02
CA ARG A 63 9.76 -9.58 -12.88
C ARG A 63 9.82 -10.89 -13.65
N ASN A 64 8.71 -11.60 -13.74
CA ASN A 64 8.62 -12.84 -14.51
C ASN A 64 8.80 -12.56 -16.02
N ALA A 65 9.57 -13.40 -16.69
CA ALA A 65 9.87 -13.24 -18.12
C ALA A 65 8.65 -13.58 -19.01
N ALA A 66 7.89 -14.61 -18.63
CA ALA A 66 6.73 -15.08 -19.38
C ALA A 66 5.45 -14.28 -19.04
N ASP A 67 5.25 -13.94 -17.75
CA ASP A 67 4.11 -13.17 -17.30
C ASP A 67 4.56 -11.77 -16.83
N LYS A 68 4.24 -10.75 -17.63
CA LYS A 68 4.63 -9.35 -17.36
C LYS A 68 3.82 -8.69 -16.26
N LEU A 69 2.83 -9.36 -15.68
CA LEU A 69 2.02 -8.90 -14.55
C LEU A 69 2.38 -9.64 -13.24
N LYS A 70 3.47 -10.41 -13.26
CA LYS A 70 3.94 -11.21 -12.13
C LYS A 70 5.37 -10.84 -11.75
N TRP A 71 5.63 -10.74 -10.43
CA TRP A 71 6.95 -10.52 -9.84
C TRP A 71 7.20 -11.56 -8.76
N THR A 72 8.44 -11.96 -8.56
CA THR A 72 8.88 -12.73 -7.41
C THR A 72 9.60 -11.82 -6.43
N PHE A 73 9.12 -11.76 -5.19
CA PHE A 73 9.72 -11.05 -4.06
C PHE A 73 10.49 -12.07 -3.21
N ALA A 74 11.81 -12.11 -3.35
CA ALA A 74 12.69 -13.00 -2.58
C ALA A 74 13.18 -12.25 -1.32
N MET A 75 12.53 -12.50 -0.19
CA MET A 75 12.86 -11.89 1.10
C MET A 75 13.95 -12.68 1.81
N GLN A 76 14.93 -11.98 2.33
CA GLN A 76 16.08 -12.53 3.04
C GLN A 76 16.20 -11.87 4.41
N TYR A 77 16.39 -12.69 5.43
CA TYR A 77 16.61 -12.26 6.82
C TYR A 77 18.02 -12.71 7.23
N PRO A 78 19.04 -11.83 7.12
CA PRO A 78 20.44 -12.19 7.28
C PRO A 78 20.78 -12.82 8.64
N LEU A 79 20.03 -12.46 9.69
CA LEU A 79 20.23 -13.01 11.05
C LEU A 79 19.31 -14.20 11.35
N GLU A 80 18.33 -14.47 10.48
CA GLU A 80 17.34 -15.53 10.64
C GLU A 80 17.11 -16.27 9.28
N PRO A 81 18.14 -16.96 8.74
CA PRO A 81 18.07 -17.52 7.37
C PRO A 81 16.92 -18.51 7.15
N LYS A 82 16.44 -19.16 8.24
CA LYS A 82 15.28 -20.08 8.18
C LYS A 82 13.96 -19.36 7.86
N ALA A 83 13.90 -18.05 8.06
CA ALA A 83 12.73 -17.22 7.74
C ALA A 83 12.74 -16.72 6.28
N ASN A 84 13.81 -16.97 5.52
CA ASN A 84 13.89 -16.60 4.11
C ASN A 84 12.74 -17.21 3.33
N ARG A 85 12.11 -16.40 2.47
CA ARG A 85 10.99 -16.84 1.64
C ARG A 85 10.94 -16.11 0.31
N SER A 86 10.28 -16.72 -0.65
CA SER A 86 9.95 -16.10 -1.93
C SER A 86 8.45 -16.17 -2.16
N GLU A 87 7.87 -15.08 -2.56
CA GLU A 87 6.44 -14.93 -2.83
C GLU A 87 6.24 -14.40 -4.24
N ASP A 88 5.25 -14.92 -4.93
CA ASP A 88 4.83 -14.39 -6.22
C ASP A 88 3.76 -13.34 -6.02
N VAL A 89 4.02 -12.13 -6.47
CA VAL A 89 3.14 -10.96 -6.41
C VAL A 89 2.55 -10.71 -7.79
N VAL A 90 1.24 -10.63 -7.89
CA VAL A 90 0.53 -10.55 -9.16
C VAL A 90 -0.30 -9.27 -9.25
N LEU A 91 -0.26 -8.62 -10.41
CA LEU A 91 -1.13 -7.51 -10.77
C LEU A 91 -2.20 -8.01 -11.74
N SER A 92 -3.48 -7.72 -11.46
CA SER A 92 -4.55 -7.99 -12.42
C SER A 92 -4.41 -7.18 -13.71
N SER A 93 -4.92 -7.69 -14.81
CA SER A 93 -4.80 -7.04 -16.13
C SER A 93 -5.47 -5.65 -16.20
N ASP A 94 -6.51 -5.43 -15.40
CA ASP A 94 -7.21 -4.14 -15.26
C ASP A 94 -6.54 -3.17 -14.26
N GLY A 95 -5.56 -3.66 -13.48
CA GLY A 95 -4.82 -2.88 -12.49
C GLY A 95 -5.58 -2.60 -11.19
N LEU A 96 -6.69 -3.28 -10.94
CA LEU A 96 -7.54 -3.07 -9.76
C LEU A 96 -7.19 -3.97 -8.58
N ILE A 97 -6.54 -5.10 -8.84
CA ILE A 97 -6.10 -6.07 -7.82
C ILE A 97 -4.59 -6.19 -7.86
N PHE A 98 -3.94 -6.02 -6.73
CA PHE A 98 -2.51 -6.19 -6.55
C PHE A 98 -2.25 -7.16 -5.40
N ASP A 99 -1.60 -8.27 -5.68
CA ASP A 99 -1.33 -9.36 -4.73
C ASP A 99 -2.60 -9.89 -4.02
N GLY A 100 -3.68 -10.05 -4.79
CA GLY A 100 -4.97 -10.48 -4.26
C GLY A 100 -5.78 -9.40 -3.52
N GLU A 101 -5.25 -8.19 -3.37
CA GLU A 101 -5.86 -7.08 -2.63
C GLU A 101 -6.42 -6.02 -3.56
N SER A 102 -7.57 -5.42 -3.19
CA SER A 102 -8.16 -4.32 -3.95
C SER A 102 -7.32 -3.06 -3.84
N VAL A 103 -6.97 -2.46 -4.97
CA VAL A 103 -6.28 -1.16 -5.03
C VAL A 103 -7.28 -0.06 -4.74
N ILE A 104 -7.09 0.68 -3.64
CA ILE A 104 -8.00 1.75 -3.20
C ILE A 104 -7.40 3.15 -3.36
N GLU A 105 -6.07 3.28 -3.49
CA GLU A 105 -5.42 4.56 -3.71
C GLU A 105 -4.18 4.40 -4.58
N ARG A 106 -3.97 5.35 -5.50
CA ARG A 106 -2.73 5.55 -6.24
C ARG A 106 -2.46 7.03 -6.35
N MET A 107 -1.36 7.51 -5.76
CA MET A 107 -1.02 8.93 -5.70
C MET A 107 0.48 9.14 -5.94
N LYS A 108 0.82 10.18 -6.70
CA LYS A 108 2.19 10.67 -6.79
C LYS A 108 2.44 11.70 -5.70
N LEU A 109 3.41 11.45 -4.85
CA LEU A 109 3.85 12.35 -3.81
C LEU A 109 5.05 13.20 -4.26
N PRO A 110 5.36 14.30 -3.57
CA PRO A 110 6.59 15.05 -3.79
C PRO A 110 7.85 14.16 -3.73
N GLY A 111 8.92 14.54 -4.42
CA GLY A 111 10.17 13.76 -4.47
C GLY A 111 10.10 12.52 -5.37
N GLY A 112 9.08 12.39 -6.22
CA GLY A 112 8.95 11.27 -7.16
C GLY A 112 8.56 9.95 -6.51
N ILE A 113 7.95 9.99 -5.33
CA ILE A 113 7.44 8.83 -4.61
C ILE A 113 6.04 8.49 -5.14
N LEU A 114 5.83 7.22 -5.47
CA LEU A 114 4.50 6.69 -5.74
C LEU A 114 3.96 6.04 -4.47
N LYS A 115 2.79 6.48 -4.03
CA LYS A 115 1.99 5.83 -2.99
C LYS A 115 0.93 4.96 -3.64
N ILE A 116 0.84 3.70 -3.20
CA ILE A 116 -0.23 2.77 -3.53
C ILE A 116 -0.80 2.28 -2.21
N VAL A 117 -2.13 2.21 -2.11
CA VAL A 117 -2.80 1.59 -0.95
C VAL A 117 -3.71 0.50 -1.45
N THR A 118 -3.61 -0.66 -0.81
CA THR A 118 -4.49 -1.81 -1.06
C THR A 118 -5.23 -2.22 0.21
N THR A 119 -6.30 -2.99 0.07
CA THR A 119 -7.08 -3.51 1.20
C THR A 119 -7.63 -4.90 0.91
N ILE A 120 -7.75 -5.70 1.96
CA ILE A 120 -8.36 -7.03 1.93
C ILE A 120 -8.97 -7.37 3.30
N SER A 121 -10.06 -8.13 3.31
CA SER A 121 -10.57 -8.79 4.52
C SER A 121 -9.84 -10.11 4.73
N SER A 122 -9.33 -10.35 5.94
CA SER A 122 -8.54 -11.53 6.28
C SER A 122 -8.63 -11.82 7.79
N LYS A 123 -7.69 -12.60 8.31
CA LYS A 123 -7.55 -12.84 9.76
C LYS A 123 -6.16 -12.44 10.22
N ASP A 124 -6.06 -11.86 11.42
CA ASP A 124 -4.82 -11.63 12.14
C ASP A 124 -5.00 -12.13 13.57
N ASP A 125 -4.09 -12.99 14.05
CA ASP A 125 -4.19 -13.65 15.36
C ASP A 125 -5.57 -14.33 15.56
N ASP A 126 -6.01 -15.12 14.53
CA ASP A 126 -7.29 -15.85 14.45
C ASP A 126 -8.55 -14.98 14.52
N ARG A 127 -8.44 -13.67 14.55
CA ARG A 127 -9.54 -12.70 14.57
C ARG A 127 -9.79 -12.15 13.17
N ASP A 128 -11.06 -11.98 12.82
CA ASP A 128 -11.43 -11.31 11.57
C ASP A 128 -10.93 -9.87 11.58
N ALA A 129 -10.31 -9.46 10.48
CA ALA A 129 -9.69 -8.16 10.36
C ALA A 129 -9.75 -7.64 8.92
N THR A 130 -9.62 -6.33 8.77
CA THR A 130 -9.31 -5.66 7.51
C THR A 130 -7.83 -5.30 7.51
N PHE A 131 -7.10 -5.72 6.48
CA PHE A 131 -5.74 -5.28 6.24
C PHE A 131 -5.73 -4.10 5.27
N ARG A 132 -4.81 -3.20 5.49
CA ARG A 132 -4.49 -2.11 4.58
C ARG A 132 -2.97 -2.09 4.40
N HIS A 133 -2.51 -2.33 3.18
CA HIS A 133 -1.10 -2.19 2.86
C HIS A 133 -0.85 -0.86 2.17
N THR A 134 0.19 -0.15 2.61
CA THR A 134 0.65 1.08 1.99
C THR A 134 2.05 0.86 1.43
N TYR A 135 2.18 0.98 0.12
CA TYR A 135 3.45 0.90 -0.61
C TYR A 135 3.93 2.31 -0.92
N LEU A 136 5.16 2.64 -0.54
CA LEU A 136 5.84 3.87 -0.99
C LEU A 136 7.01 3.46 -1.85
N ILE A 137 6.98 3.86 -3.12
CA ILE A 137 7.91 3.39 -4.14
C ILE A 137 8.65 4.58 -4.74
N SER A 138 9.99 4.55 -4.70
CA SER A 138 10.86 5.48 -5.40
C SER A 138 12.01 4.72 -6.08
N LYS A 139 12.91 5.45 -6.76
CA LYS A 139 14.11 4.84 -7.35
C LYS A 139 15.14 4.37 -6.31
N LYS A 140 15.12 4.95 -5.10
CA LYS A 140 16.13 4.70 -4.05
C LYS A 140 15.57 4.16 -2.75
N SER A 141 14.26 4.20 -2.56
CA SER A 141 13.59 3.72 -1.35
C SER A 141 12.30 3.00 -1.69
N PHE A 142 12.02 1.97 -0.92
CA PHE A 142 10.80 1.18 -1.02
C PHE A 142 10.33 0.80 0.39
N SER A 143 9.05 0.92 0.66
CA SER A 143 8.47 0.44 1.92
C SER A 143 7.11 -0.20 1.70
N ILE A 144 6.80 -1.16 2.56
CA ILE A 144 5.48 -1.79 2.69
C ILE A 144 5.08 -1.69 4.16
N ARG A 145 3.99 -0.98 4.44
CA ARG A 145 3.38 -0.91 5.77
C ARG A 145 2.07 -1.68 5.76
N LYS A 146 1.90 -2.61 6.69
CA LYS A 146 0.66 -3.29 6.97
C LYS A 146 -0.01 -2.66 8.19
N ASP A 147 -1.20 -2.13 8.00
CA ASP A 147 -2.11 -1.73 9.07
C ASP A 147 -3.23 -2.76 9.20
N VAL A 148 -3.65 -3.03 10.43
CA VAL A 148 -4.71 -3.98 10.77
C VAL A 148 -5.81 -3.25 11.51
N LYS A 149 -7.06 -3.58 11.18
CA LYS A 149 -8.25 -3.17 11.92
C LYS A 149 -9.09 -4.41 12.17
N PHE A 150 -9.25 -4.81 13.44
CA PHE A 150 -10.09 -5.95 13.80
C PHE A 150 -11.57 -5.65 13.60
N ALA A 151 -12.36 -6.69 13.36
CA ALA A 151 -13.81 -6.55 13.25
C ALA A 151 -14.39 -5.95 14.55
N GLY A 152 -15.28 -4.95 14.38
CA GLY A 152 -15.83 -4.18 15.49
C GLY A 152 -14.97 -3.01 15.99
N GLU A 153 -13.73 -2.87 15.55
CA GLU A 153 -12.88 -1.71 15.86
C GLU A 153 -13.02 -0.61 14.80
N THR A 154 -12.80 0.64 15.20
CA THR A 154 -12.89 1.81 14.30
C THR A 154 -11.54 2.20 13.73
N GLU A 155 -10.44 1.94 14.45
CA GLU A 155 -9.11 2.44 14.12
C GLU A 155 -8.20 1.33 13.59
N PHE A 156 -7.33 1.73 12.66
CA PHE A 156 -6.22 0.91 12.19
C PHE A 156 -5.00 1.11 13.09
N PHE A 157 -4.26 0.05 13.36
CA PHE A 157 -2.94 0.13 13.99
C PHE A 157 -1.87 -0.48 13.08
N GLU A 158 -0.63 0.02 13.17
CA GLU A 158 0.50 -0.50 12.43
C GLU A 158 0.90 -1.88 12.97
N ARG A 159 0.77 -2.91 12.14
CA ARG A 159 1.16 -4.29 12.47
C ARG A 159 2.62 -4.55 12.17
N ASN A 160 3.07 -4.14 10.98
CA ASN A 160 4.46 -4.20 10.59
C ASN A 160 4.77 -3.20 9.48
N THR A 161 6.06 -2.91 9.32
CA THR A 161 6.57 -2.08 8.23
C THR A 161 7.94 -2.57 7.77
N TYR A 162 8.04 -2.90 6.51
CA TYR A 162 9.31 -3.05 5.80
C TYR A 162 9.79 -1.70 5.28
N ARG A 163 11.09 -1.44 5.38
CA ARG A 163 11.76 -0.27 4.79
C ARG A 163 13.07 -0.68 4.19
N TRP A 164 13.24 -0.41 2.91
CA TRP A 164 14.46 -0.74 2.16
C TRP A 164 14.99 0.45 1.38
N THR A 165 16.29 0.44 1.14
CA THR A 165 17.00 1.38 0.29
C THR A 165 17.98 0.66 -0.63
N ARG A 166 18.45 1.35 -1.69
CA ARG A 166 19.50 0.91 -2.60
C ARG A 166 20.33 2.05 -3.15
#